data_7179ac25234a3ab1bb1febfb0276a315
#
_entry.id   7179ac25234a3ab1bb1febfb0276a315
#
_cell.length_a   1.000
_cell.length_b   1.000
_cell.length_c   1.000
_cell.angle_alpha   90.00
_cell.angle_beta   90.00
_cell.angle_gamma   90.00
#
_symmetry.space_group_name_H-M   'P 1'
#
loop_
_entity.id
_entity.type
_entity.pdbx_description
1 polymer ?
#
loop_
_entity_poly.entity_id
_entity_poly.type
_entity_poly.pdbx_seq_one_letter_code
_entity_poly.pdbx_strand_id
1 'polypeptide(L)'
;MTIIITGTSTGIGFTLAEYFGKKGHKVFGLSRKNVESQYFTTIPTDITDNTQVQAAISEILKTENRIDVLINNAGMGMVGAVEDSTKEDILKLFNLNLVGAVQMMSAVMPNMREQKFGKIINVSSIGSEMGLPFRGFYSASKSALDKVVEAMRYEVYQWNVEVCSLHLGDIKTKIAENRV
;
A
#
# COMPACT_ATOMS: atom_id res chain seq x y z
N MET A 1 -7.64 11.94 -12.78
CA MET A 1 -7.60 10.54 -12.29
C MET A 1 -7.94 10.55 -10.83
N THR A 2 -8.63 9.50 -10.37
CA THR A 2 -8.87 9.21 -8.95
C THR A 2 -7.78 8.27 -8.45
N ILE A 3 -6.97 8.72 -7.49
CA ILE A 3 -5.79 8.03 -6.98
C ILE A 3 -5.96 7.77 -5.50
N ILE A 4 -5.80 6.53 -5.08
CA ILE A 4 -5.78 6.13 -3.67
C ILE A 4 -4.34 5.81 -3.28
N ILE A 5 -3.87 6.36 -2.16
CA ILE A 5 -2.52 6.12 -1.63
C ILE A 5 -2.62 5.73 -0.17
N THR A 6 -2.04 4.59 0.21
CA THR A 6 -2.00 4.17 1.61
C THR A 6 -0.72 4.66 2.30
N GLY A 7 -0.80 4.93 3.62
CA GLY A 7 0.34 5.39 4.41
C GLY A 7 0.75 6.84 4.15
N THR A 8 -0.24 7.73 4.01
CA THR A 8 -0.04 9.14 3.66
C THR A 8 0.22 10.05 4.85
N SER A 9 0.37 9.53 6.06
CA SER A 9 0.65 10.37 7.23
C SER A 9 2.06 11.00 7.21
N THR A 10 3.02 10.40 6.55
CA THR A 10 4.42 10.87 6.47
C THR A 10 5.15 10.26 5.27
N GLY A 11 6.37 10.74 5.00
CA GLY A 11 7.31 10.10 4.08
C GLY A 11 6.84 10.04 2.63
N ILE A 12 7.10 8.90 1.97
CA ILE A 12 6.84 8.71 0.54
C ILE A 12 5.36 8.88 0.22
N GLY A 13 4.46 8.26 0.99
CA GLY A 13 3.02 8.34 0.76
C GLY A 13 2.50 9.77 0.83
N PHE A 14 2.92 10.55 1.83
CA PHE A 14 2.57 11.96 1.93
C PHE A 14 3.07 12.76 0.72
N THR A 15 4.37 12.58 0.38
CA THR A 15 4.98 13.30 -0.75
C THR A 15 4.29 12.98 -2.08
N LEU A 16 3.93 11.71 -2.31
CA LEU A 16 3.20 11.31 -3.51
C LEU A 16 1.78 11.92 -3.53
N ALA A 17 1.07 11.91 -2.40
CA ALA A 17 -0.26 12.49 -2.31
C ALA A 17 -0.26 13.99 -2.63
N GLU A 18 0.67 14.73 -2.05
CA GLU A 18 0.90 16.15 -2.37
C GLU A 18 1.25 16.36 -3.85
N TYR A 19 2.17 15.55 -4.38
CA TYR A 19 2.62 15.69 -5.77
C TYR A 19 1.49 15.49 -6.77
N PHE A 20 0.71 14.41 -6.62
CA PHE A 20 -0.38 14.14 -7.55
C PHE A 20 -1.54 15.13 -7.37
N GLY A 21 -1.83 15.57 -6.16
CA GLY A 21 -2.84 16.59 -5.92
C GLY A 21 -2.46 17.94 -6.55
N LYS A 22 -1.20 18.36 -6.43
CA LYS A 22 -0.66 19.55 -7.13
C LYS A 22 -0.74 19.46 -8.66
N LYS A 23 -0.76 18.24 -9.20
CA LYS A 23 -0.96 17.99 -10.64
C LYS A 23 -2.45 17.96 -11.06
N GLY A 24 -3.37 18.26 -10.15
CA GLY A 24 -4.80 18.31 -10.42
C GLY A 24 -5.52 16.95 -10.42
N HIS A 25 -4.90 15.92 -9.84
CA HIS A 25 -5.58 14.65 -9.63
C HIS A 25 -6.42 14.66 -8.36
N LYS A 26 -7.49 13.88 -8.33
CA LYS A 26 -8.27 13.60 -7.12
C LYS A 26 -7.52 12.55 -6.31
N VAL A 27 -6.97 12.93 -5.17
CA VAL A 27 -6.15 12.04 -4.36
C VAL A 27 -6.80 11.81 -3.01
N PHE A 28 -6.93 10.54 -2.65
CA PHE A 28 -7.40 10.07 -1.35
C PHE A 28 -6.26 9.38 -0.62
N GLY A 29 -5.87 9.96 0.51
CA GLY A 29 -4.83 9.43 1.36
C GLY A 29 -5.43 8.59 2.49
N LEU A 30 -5.08 7.32 2.56
CA LEU A 30 -5.52 6.43 3.63
C LEU A 30 -4.42 6.25 4.66
N SER A 31 -4.67 6.67 5.89
CA SER A 31 -3.75 6.50 7.02
C SER A 31 -4.53 6.52 8.33
N ARG A 32 -3.99 5.90 9.39
CA ARG A 32 -4.62 5.88 10.72
C ARG A 32 -4.77 7.27 11.35
N LYS A 33 -3.87 8.19 10.99
CA LYS A 33 -3.90 9.59 11.46
C LYS A 33 -4.55 10.46 10.39
N ASN A 34 -5.43 11.36 10.81
CA ASN A 34 -5.88 12.42 9.93
C ASN A 34 -4.71 13.38 9.63
N VAL A 35 -4.61 13.79 8.37
CA VAL A 35 -3.59 14.74 7.91
C VAL A 35 -4.30 15.83 7.13
N GLU A 36 -4.12 17.05 7.52
CA GLU A 36 -4.66 18.21 6.79
C GLU A 36 -3.76 18.53 5.60
N SER A 37 -4.35 18.60 4.42
CA SER A 37 -3.69 19.03 3.19
C SER A 37 -4.71 19.70 2.27
N GLN A 38 -4.29 20.70 1.55
CA GLN A 38 -5.10 21.32 0.50
C GLN A 38 -5.05 20.55 -0.83
N TYR A 39 -4.22 19.52 -0.93
CA TYR A 39 -3.96 18.81 -2.17
C TYR A 39 -4.55 17.40 -2.21
N PHE A 40 -4.92 16.84 -1.06
CA PHE A 40 -5.54 15.52 -1.02
C PHE A 40 -6.49 15.40 0.18
N THR A 41 -7.48 14.52 0.04
CA THR A 41 -8.44 14.21 1.11
C THR A 41 -7.91 13.02 1.92
N THR A 42 -7.81 13.16 3.23
CA THR A 42 -7.47 12.04 4.12
C THR A 42 -8.75 11.33 4.57
N ILE A 43 -8.74 10.01 4.47
CA ILE A 43 -9.76 9.14 5.08
C ILE A 43 -9.05 8.31 6.14
N PRO A 44 -9.34 8.52 7.44
CA PRO A 44 -8.74 7.73 8.51
C PRO A 44 -9.06 6.25 8.34
N THR A 45 -8.02 5.44 8.09
CA THR A 45 -8.18 4.02 7.76
C THR A 45 -6.99 3.23 8.27
N ASP A 46 -7.25 2.17 9.03
CA ASP A 46 -6.28 1.10 9.27
C ASP A 46 -6.48 0.03 8.19
N ILE A 47 -5.52 -0.11 7.30
CA ILE A 47 -5.61 -1.07 6.20
C ILE A 47 -5.53 -2.54 6.64
N THR A 48 -5.22 -2.79 7.91
CA THR A 48 -5.27 -4.14 8.51
C THR A 48 -6.66 -4.53 8.98
N ASP A 49 -7.60 -3.58 9.00
CA ASP A 49 -9.02 -3.78 9.30
C ASP A 49 -9.85 -3.73 8.00
N ASN A 50 -10.32 -4.89 7.56
CA ASN A 50 -11.08 -5.00 6.31
C ASN A 50 -12.38 -4.19 6.33
N THR A 51 -13.00 -3.99 7.49
CA THR A 51 -14.23 -3.20 7.61
C THR A 51 -13.96 -1.73 7.29
N GLN A 52 -12.86 -1.18 7.82
CA GLN A 52 -12.45 0.18 7.53
C GLN A 52 -12.03 0.35 6.07
N VAL A 53 -11.33 -0.64 5.49
CA VAL A 53 -10.96 -0.63 4.07
C VAL A 53 -12.20 -0.55 3.18
N GLN A 54 -13.20 -1.42 3.40
CA GLN A 54 -14.43 -1.43 2.61
C GLN A 54 -15.22 -0.12 2.77
N ALA A 55 -15.29 0.44 3.98
CA ALA A 55 -15.95 1.71 4.24
C ALA A 55 -15.26 2.86 3.47
N ALA A 56 -13.93 2.94 3.52
CA ALA A 56 -13.16 3.97 2.82
C ALA A 56 -13.35 3.89 1.29
N ILE A 57 -13.27 2.69 0.70
CA ILE A 57 -13.50 2.51 -0.74
C ILE A 57 -14.94 2.89 -1.12
N SER A 58 -15.93 2.50 -0.31
CA SER A 58 -17.33 2.87 -0.55
C SER A 58 -17.55 4.39 -0.48
N GLU A 59 -16.89 5.08 0.44
CA GLU A 59 -16.94 6.54 0.55
C GLU A 59 -16.35 7.22 -0.70
N ILE A 60 -15.19 6.76 -1.16
CA ILE A 60 -14.55 7.28 -2.37
C ILE A 60 -15.45 7.09 -3.59
N LEU A 61 -16.02 5.90 -3.75
CA LEU A 61 -16.89 5.58 -4.90
C LEU A 61 -18.20 6.35 -4.91
N LYS A 62 -18.71 6.83 -3.77
CA LYS A 62 -19.88 7.71 -3.71
C LYS A 62 -19.62 9.10 -4.31
N THR A 63 -18.36 9.57 -4.25
CA THR A 63 -18.00 10.90 -4.74
C THR A 63 -17.41 10.88 -6.15
N GLU A 64 -16.60 9.89 -6.46
CA GLU A 64 -15.78 9.87 -7.69
C GLU A 64 -16.25 8.85 -8.75
N ASN A 65 -17.11 7.93 -8.40
CA ASN A 65 -17.64 6.85 -9.26
C ASN A 65 -16.58 5.94 -9.92
N ARG A 66 -15.29 6.20 -9.72
CA ARG A 66 -14.20 5.44 -10.32
C ARG A 66 -12.92 5.50 -9.47
N ILE A 67 -12.09 4.48 -9.62
CA ILE A 67 -10.74 4.43 -9.03
C ILE A 67 -9.77 4.08 -10.15
N ASP A 68 -8.87 5.01 -10.48
CA ASP A 68 -7.92 4.82 -11.57
C ASP A 68 -6.62 4.17 -11.11
N VAL A 69 -6.13 4.59 -9.93
CA VAL A 69 -4.84 4.13 -9.41
C VAL A 69 -4.93 3.84 -7.92
N LEU A 70 -4.41 2.69 -7.52
CA LEU A 70 -4.10 2.37 -6.13
C LEU A 70 -2.58 2.31 -5.95
N ILE A 71 -2.05 3.06 -4.97
CA ILE A 71 -0.66 2.97 -4.54
C ILE A 71 -0.64 2.40 -3.11
N ASN A 72 -0.32 1.13 -2.99
CA ASN A 72 -0.07 0.46 -1.72
C ASN A 72 1.33 0.85 -1.22
N ASN A 73 1.40 1.91 -0.42
CA ASN A 73 2.65 2.41 0.14
C ASN A 73 2.76 2.17 1.66
N ALA A 74 1.66 1.99 2.36
CA ALA A 74 1.70 1.71 3.79
C ALA A 74 2.54 0.46 4.09
N GLY A 75 3.40 0.57 5.08
CA GLY A 75 4.27 -0.52 5.50
C GLY A 75 5.14 -0.11 6.69
N MET A 76 5.75 -1.11 7.29
CA MET A 76 6.69 -0.93 8.40
C MET A 76 7.95 -1.77 8.17
N GLY A 77 9.04 -1.36 8.80
CA GLY A 77 10.27 -2.13 8.86
C GLY A 77 10.31 -3.00 10.12
N MET A 78 11.16 -4.02 10.08
CA MET A 78 11.55 -4.83 11.23
C MET A 78 13.06 -5.05 11.19
N VAL A 79 13.71 -4.90 12.33
CA VAL A 79 15.17 -5.10 12.46
C VAL A 79 15.43 -5.90 13.74
N GLY A 80 16.05 -7.05 13.59
CA GLY A 80 16.43 -7.95 14.69
C GLY A 80 16.96 -9.26 14.14
N ALA A 81 17.62 -10.04 15.01
CA ALA A 81 18.00 -11.39 14.65
C ALA A 81 16.75 -12.27 14.49
N VAL A 82 16.83 -13.27 13.62
CA VAL A 82 15.67 -14.14 13.34
C VAL A 82 15.21 -14.86 14.60
N GLU A 83 16.15 -15.35 15.41
CA GLU A 83 15.88 -16.07 16.64
C GLU A 83 15.31 -15.22 17.78
N ASP A 84 15.51 -13.90 17.74
CA ASP A 84 15.01 -12.97 18.78
C ASP A 84 13.63 -12.40 18.44
N SER A 85 13.11 -12.68 17.24
CA SER A 85 11.86 -12.11 16.76
C SER A 85 10.64 -12.77 17.40
N THR A 86 9.74 -11.97 17.98
CA THR A 86 8.53 -12.52 18.59
C THR A 86 7.48 -12.88 17.52
N LYS A 87 6.61 -13.83 17.83
CA LYS A 87 5.47 -14.18 16.98
C LYS A 87 4.58 -12.96 16.71
N GLU A 88 4.37 -12.16 17.72
CA GLU A 88 3.54 -10.96 17.70
C GLU A 88 4.08 -9.93 16.69
N ASP A 89 5.38 -9.68 16.70
CA ASP A 89 6.03 -8.73 15.79
C ASP A 89 6.01 -9.24 14.35
N ILE A 90 6.26 -10.53 14.15
CA ILE A 90 6.18 -11.17 12.83
C ILE A 90 4.74 -11.02 12.27
N LEU A 91 3.73 -11.38 13.05
CA LEU A 91 2.34 -11.27 12.61
C LEU A 91 1.93 -9.83 12.33
N LYS A 92 2.33 -8.87 13.15
CA LYS A 92 2.06 -7.45 12.94
C LYS A 92 2.70 -6.94 11.65
N LEU A 93 3.95 -7.33 11.38
CA LEU A 93 4.65 -6.98 10.15
C LEU A 93 3.92 -7.51 8.91
N PHE A 94 3.61 -8.82 8.89
CA PHE A 94 2.93 -9.44 7.76
C PHE A 94 1.51 -8.94 7.60
N ASN A 95 0.80 -8.68 8.69
CA ASN A 95 -0.55 -8.13 8.64
C ASN A 95 -0.57 -6.76 7.95
N LEU A 96 0.40 -5.88 8.24
CA LEU A 96 0.48 -4.59 7.56
C LEU A 96 1.05 -4.69 6.14
N ASN A 97 2.23 -5.31 5.99
CA ASN A 97 3.00 -5.26 4.74
C ASN A 97 2.42 -6.14 3.63
N LEU A 98 1.71 -7.21 3.99
CA LEU A 98 1.11 -8.16 3.05
C LEU A 98 -0.41 -8.13 3.08
N VAL A 99 -1.01 -8.52 4.23
CA VAL A 99 -2.48 -8.68 4.30
C VAL A 99 -3.20 -7.37 4.04
N GLY A 100 -2.77 -6.26 4.63
CA GLY A 100 -3.34 -4.93 4.41
C GLY A 100 -3.26 -4.50 2.95
N ALA A 101 -2.11 -4.72 2.28
CA ALA A 101 -1.97 -4.43 0.86
C ALA A 101 -2.92 -5.30 -0.01
N VAL A 102 -3.06 -6.59 0.32
CA VAL A 102 -4.00 -7.50 -0.36
C VAL A 102 -5.45 -7.06 -0.16
N GLN A 103 -5.84 -6.67 1.07
CA GLN A 103 -7.18 -6.13 1.34
C GLN A 103 -7.50 -4.91 0.47
N MET A 104 -6.56 -3.98 0.36
CA MET A 104 -6.71 -2.80 -0.51
C MET A 104 -6.87 -3.20 -1.99
N MET A 105 -6.02 -4.10 -2.49
CA MET A 105 -6.12 -4.62 -3.87
C MET A 105 -7.49 -5.27 -4.11
N SER A 106 -7.94 -6.11 -3.19
CA SER A 106 -9.23 -6.80 -3.27
C SER A 106 -10.41 -5.83 -3.25
N ALA A 107 -10.33 -4.76 -2.45
CA ALA A 107 -11.41 -3.80 -2.31
C ALA A 107 -11.61 -2.92 -3.56
N VAL A 108 -10.55 -2.56 -4.27
CA VAL A 108 -10.66 -1.75 -5.51
C VAL A 108 -10.98 -2.59 -6.74
N MET A 109 -10.71 -3.90 -6.69
CA MET A 109 -10.78 -4.77 -7.86
C MET A 109 -12.17 -4.85 -8.52
N PRO A 110 -13.30 -4.96 -7.79
CA PRO A 110 -14.62 -4.97 -8.42
C PRO A 110 -14.85 -3.76 -9.32
N ASN A 111 -14.53 -2.56 -8.83
CA ASN A 111 -14.68 -1.34 -9.60
C ASN A 111 -13.72 -1.29 -10.82
N MET A 112 -12.46 -1.68 -10.64
CA MET A 112 -11.48 -1.71 -11.73
C MET A 112 -11.84 -2.73 -12.82
N ARG A 113 -12.45 -3.87 -12.46
CA ARG A 113 -12.98 -4.84 -13.42
C ARG A 113 -14.17 -4.29 -14.22
N GLU A 114 -15.11 -3.64 -13.54
CA GLU A 114 -16.29 -3.05 -14.18
C GLU A 114 -15.90 -1.94 -15.15
N GLN A 115 -15.00 -1.06 -14.77
CA GLN A 115 -14.52 0.04 -15.64
C GLN A 115 -13.52 -0.41 -16.71
N LYS A 116 -13.06 -1.69 -16.68
CA LYS A 116 -12.05 -2.27 -17.59
C LYS A 116 -10.77 -1.42 -17.66
N PHE A 117 -10.37 -0.89 -16.55
CA PHE A 117 -9.18 -0.07 -16.39
C PHE A 117 -8.80 0.02 -14.92
N GLY A 118 -7.51 -0.04 -14.63
CA GLY A 118 -6.97 0.20 -13.30
C GLY A 118 -5.47 0.00 -13.27
N LYS A 119 -4.81 0.72 -12.36
CA LYS A 119 -3.38 0.53 -12.08
C LYS A 119 -3.17 0.34 -10.58
N ILE A 120 -2.52 -0.74 -10.22
CA ILE A 120 -2.16 -1.04 -8.83
C ILE A 120 -0.64 -1.09 -8.72
N ILE A 121 -0.09 -0.20 -7.92
CA ILE A 121 1.35 -0.09 -7.66
C ILE A 121 1.60 -0.45 -6.20
N ASN A 122 2.37 -1.51 -5.97
CA ASN A 122 2.74 -1.92 -4.63
C ASN A 122 4.18 -1.48 -4.34
N VAL A 123 4.36 -0.68 -3.31
CA VAL A 123 5.68 -0.25 -2.87
C VAL A 123 6.36 -1.40 -2.15
N SER A 124 7.29 -2.03 -2.85
CA SER A 124 8.15 -3.09 -2.37
C SER A 124 9.54 -2.55 -2.02
N SER A 125 10.54 -3.37 -2.01
CA SER A 125 11.91 -3.04 -1.63
C SER A 125 12.89 -3.90 -2.42
N ILE A 126 14.08 -3.37 -2.69
CA ILE A 126 15.20 -4.21 -3.15
C ILE A 126 15.51 -5.34 -2.16
N GLY A 127 15.15 -5.16 -0.88
CA GLY A 127 15.24 -6.19 0.13
C GLY A 127 14.29 -7.37 -0.07
N SER A 128 13.35 -7.31 -1.04
CA SER A 128 12.52 -8.46 -1.41
C SER A 128 13.26 -9.49 -2.27
N GLU A 129 14.31 -9.05 -2.97
CA GLU A 129 15.10 -9.90 -3.86
C GLU A 129 16.08 -10.82 -3.12
N MET A 130 16.43 -10.46 -1.88
CA MET A 130 17.37 -11.24 -1.08
C MET A 130 17.08 -11.09 0.43
N GLY A 131 17.46 -12.10 1.21
CA GLY A 131 17.42 -12.03 2.67
C GLY A 131 18.52 -11.13 3.21
N LEU A 132 18.17 -9.97 3.75
CA LEU A 132 19.13 -9.05 4.36
C LEU A 132 19.37 -9.46 5.84
N PRO A 133 20.65 -9.52 6.30
CA PRO A 133 20.96 -9.77 7.71
C PRO A 133 20.20 -8.79 8.60
N PHE A 134 19.64 -9.28 9.70
CA PHE A 134 18.82 -8.54 10.67
C PHE A 134 17.53 -7.92 10.10
N ARG A 135 17.16 -8.24 8.85
CA ARG A 135 15.91 -7.80 8.20
C ARG A 135 15.15 -8.97 7.57
N GLY A 136 15.40 -10.20 8.03
CA GLY A 136 14.87 -11.41 7.41
C GLY A 136 13.36 -11.40 7.23
N PHE A 137 12.59 -11.07 8.27
CA PHE A 137 11.12 -11.01 8.18
C PHE A 137 10.62 -9.84 7.34
N TYR A 138 11.30 -8.69 7.35
CA TYR A 138 10.96 -7.59 6.44
C TYR A 138 11.15 -8.03 4.98
N SER A 139 12.30 -8.61 4.64
CA SER A 139 12.57 -9.16 3.31
C SER A 139 11.52 -10.20 2.91
N ALA A 140 11.21 -11.14 3.80
CA ALA A 140 10.19 -12.15 3.58
C ALA A 140 8.79 -11.55 3.32
N SER A 141 8.39 -10.51 4.08
CA SER A 141 7.09 -9.86 3.90
C SER A 141 6.97 -9.15 2.54
N LYS A 142 8.06 -8.54 2.06
CA LYS A 142 8.09 -7.87 0.75
C LYS A 142 8.18 -8.87 -0.40
N SER A 143 8.97 -9.95 -0.25
CA SER A 143 8.99 -11.06 -1.21
C SER A 143 7.62 -11.73 -1.34
N ALA A 144 6.92 -11.94 -0.23
CA ALA A 144 5.58 -12.50 -0.24
C ALA A 144 4.59 -11.59 -1.00
N LEU A 145 4.65 -10.28 -0.78
CA LEU A 145 3.84 -9.30 -1.53
C LEU A 145 4.14 -9.37 -3.03
N ASP A 146 5.42 -9.42 -3.41
CA ASP A 146 5.83 -9.49 -4.82
C ASP A 146 5.30 -10.74 -5.51
N LYS A 147 5.28 -11.89 -4.83
CA LYS A 147 4.71 -13.13 -5.39
C LYS A 147 3.18 -13.06 -5.56
N VAL A 148 2.48 -12.42 -4.63
CA VAL A 148 1.03 -12.17 -4.78
C VAL A 148 0.77 -11.21 -5.95
N VAL A 149 1.56 -10.16 -6.09
CA VAL A 149 1.47 -9.21 -7.20
C VAL A 149 1.74 -9.88 -8.55
N GLU A 150 2.75 -10.75 -8.62
CA GLU A 150 3.07 -11.52 -9.81
C GLU A 150 1.89 -12.40 -10.24
N ALA A 151 1.29 -13.15 -9.32
CA ALA A 151 0.12 -13.97 -9.58
C ALA A 151 -1.08 -13.12 -10.04
N MET A 152 -1.40 -12.07 -9.28
CA MET A 152 -2.53 -11.19 -9.57
C MET A 152 -2.44 -10.54 -10.96
N ARG A 153 -1.25 -10.22 -11.45
CA ARG A 153 -1.03 -9.65 -12.78
C ARG A 153 -1.65 -10.51 -13.88
N TYR A 154 -1.50 -11.83 -13.78
CA TYR A 154 -2.09 -12.77 -14.75
C TYR A 154 -3.59 -12.94 -14.54
N GLU A 155 -4.04 -12.94 -13.30
CA GLU A 155 -5.45 -13.11 -12.95
C GLU A 155 -6.33 -11.96 -13.48
N VAL A 156 -5.80 -10.73 -13.51
CA VAL A 156 -6.58 -9.52 -13.84
C VAL A 156 -6.36 -9.01 -15.27
N TYR A 157 -5.46 -9.60 -16.02
CA TYR A 157 -5.06 -9.15 -17.35
C TYR A 157 -6.24 -8.94 -18.32
N GLN A 158 -7.23 -9.83 -18.29
CA GLN A 158 -8.40 -9.75 -19.17
C GLN A 158 -9.30 -8.52 -18.95
N TRP A 159 -9.15 -7.84 -17.81
CA TRP A 159 -9.91 -6.61 -17.50
C TRP A 159 -9.12 -5.32 -17.73
N ASN A 160 -7.96 -5.40 -18.38
CA ASN A 160 -7.09 -4.25 -18.62
C ASN A 160 -6.69 -3.55 -17.30
N VAL A 161 -6.44 -4.34 -16.26
CA VAL A 161 -5.91 -3.88 -14.98
C VAL A 161 -4.44 -4.24 -14.91
N GLU A 162 -3.60 -3.23 -14.68
CA GLU A 162 -2.16 -3.39 -14.54
C GLU A 162 -1.78 -3.46 -13.06
N VAL A 163 -1.00 -4.46 -12.69
CA VAL A 163 -0.50 -4.62 -11.31
C VAL A 163 1.02 -4.75 -11.34
N CYS A 164 1.72 -3.96 -10.51
CA CYS A 164 3.18 -4.02 -10.42
C CYS A 164 3.70 -3.79 -9.01
N SER A 165 4.93 -4.26 -8.77
CA SER A 165 5.74 -3.88 -7.62
C SER A 165 6.77 -2.83 -8.03
N LEU A 166 6.98 -1.84 -7.17
CA LEU A 166 8.02 -0.84 -7.28
C LEU A 166 9.07 -1.12 -6.19
N HIS A 167 10.23 -1.63 -6.59
CA HIS A 167 11.31 -1.95 -5.65
C HIS A 167 12.12 -0.70 -5.34
N LEU A 168 11.93 -0.16 -4.15
CA LEU A 168 12.67 1.01 -3.69
C LEU A 168 13.98 0.58 -3.02
N GLY A 169 15.04 1.31 -3.29
CA GLY A 169 16.29 1.28 -2.54
C GLY A 169 16.20 2.08 -1.24
N ASP A 170 17.34 2.47 -0.70
CA ASP A 170 17.40 3.29 0.50
C ASP A 170 16.93 4.72 0.23
N ILE A 171 15.75 5.04 0.77
CA ILE A 171 15.21 6.39 0.74
C ILE A 171 15.15 6.91 2.17
N LYS A 172 15.74 8.07 2.42
CA LYS A 172 15.72 8.70 3.75
C LYS A 172 14.29 9.11 4.11
N THR A 173 13.65 8.31 4.97
CA THR A 173 12.30 8.55 5.47
C THR A 173 12.23 8.20 6.96
N LYS A 174 11.12 8.53 7.61
CA LYS A 174 10.85 8.15 9.00
C LYS A 174 10.52 6.66 9.19
N ILE A 175 10.61 5.82 8.17
CA ILE A 175 10.35 4.38 8.30
C ILE A 175 11.31 3.73 9.30
N ALA A 176 12.51 4.27 9.44
CA ALA A 176 13.50 3.82 10.41
C ALA A 176 13.08 4.05 11.87
N GLU A 177 12.26 5.08 12.13
CA GLU A 177 11.76 5.43 13.46
C GLU A 177 10.54 4.57 13.85
N ASN A 178 9.85 3.97 12.89
CA ASN A 178 8.66 3.14 13.07
C ASN A 178 8.95 1.62 12.94
N ARG A 179 10.20 1.20 13.18
CA ARG A 179 10.60 -0.22 13.15
C ARG A 179 10.14 -0.92 14.44
N VAL A 180 9.78 -2.18 14.30
CA VAL A 180 9.63 -3.15 15.40
C VAL A 180 10.90 -3.96 15.49
#